data_8ba974643af1887196f0f70ab05c5888
#
_entry.id   8ba974643af1887196f0f70ab05c5888
#
_cell.length_a   1.000
_cell.length_b   1.000
_cell.length_c   1.000
_cell.angle_alpha   90.00
_cell.angle_beta   90.00
_cell.angle_gamma   90.00
#
_symmetry.space_group_name_H-M   'P 1'
#
loop_
_entity.id
_entity.type
_entity.pdbx_description
1 polymer ?
#
loop_
_entity_poly.entity_id
_entity_poly.type
_entity_poly.pdbx_seq_one_letter_code
_entity_poly.pdbx_strand_id
1 'polypeptide(L)'
;MGPILLEPTYISPIWGGTRISEARGLECGGEVNNGEAFDVTAHEGICTTVANGPCAGMKFDEFLAQHHDEVIGDLDDDATIQVVSMDPREFLSVQVHPDEAYAQAAEGDHEKAESWYILHAEPGAELIAGCLTDDLDALRAAAAND
;
A
#
# COMPACT_ATOMS: atom_id res chain seq x y z
N MET A 1 -21.59 -7.94 13.96
CA MET A 1 -21.45 -6.83 13.00
C MET A 1 -21.63 -7.35 11.57
N GLY A 2 -22.20 -6.57 10.61
CA GLY A 2 -22.30 -6.95 9.19
C GLY A 2 -21.02 -6.60 8.43
N PRO A 3 -20.96 -6.88 7.11
CA PRO A 3 -19.82 -6.48 6.27
C PRO A 3 -19.63 -4.97 6.27
N ILE A 4 -18.38 -4.54 6.47
CA ILE A 4 -17.97 -3.14 6.39
C ILE A 4 -17.39 -2.91 4.99
N LEU A 5 -17.94 -1.92 4.29
CA LEU A 5 -17.41 -1.43 3.01
C LEU A 5 -16.55 -0.21 3.28
N LEU A 6 -15.43 -0.13 2.59
CA LEU A 6 -14.50 1.00 2.68
C LEU A 6 -14.48 1.78 1.37
N GLU A 7 -14.40 3.09 1.47
CA GLU A 7 -14.13 3.99 0.35
C GLU A 7 -12.61 4.15 0.24
N PRO A 8 -12.01 3.76 -0.90
CA PRO A 8 -10.57 3.84 -1.10
C PRO A 8 -10.05 5.27 -1.08
N THR A 9 -8.79 5.42 -0.70
CA THR A 9 -8.03 6.66 -0.89
C THR A 9 -7.16 6.51 -2.13
N TYR A 10 -7.24 7.46 -3.06
CA TYR A 10 -6.51 7.42 -4.34
C TYR A 10 -5.37 8.41 -4.35
N ILE A 11 -4.26 8.01 -4.95
CA ILE A 11 -3.14 8.90 -5.27
C ILE A 11 -2.73 8.75 -6.74
N SER A 12 -2.09 9.80 -7.25
CA SER A 12 -1.67 9.89 -8.65
C SER A 12 -0.15 10.00 -8.74
N PRO A 13 0.56 8.88 -8.56
CA PRO A 13 2.02 8.89 -8.63
C PRO A 13 2.49 9.11 -10.07
N ILE A 14 3.73 9.60 -10.23
CA ILE A 14 4.33 9.87 -11.55
C ILE A 14 4.42 8.63 -12.43
N TRP A 15 4.56 7.45 -11.84
CA TRP A 15 4.61 6.15 -12.52
C TRP A 15 3.24 5.54 -12.79
N GLY A 16 2.15 6.17 -12.31
CA GLY A 16 0.80 5.61 -12.33
C GLY A 16 0.16 5.59 -13.71
N GLY A 17 -0.61 4.55 -13.97
CA GLY A 17 -1.52 4.41 -15.10
C GLY A 17 -2.95 4.81 -14.78
N THR A 18 -3.86 4.58 -15.72
CA THR A 18 -5.28 4.96 -15.64
C THR A 18 -6.24 3.79 -15.51
N ARG A 19 -5.76 2.54 -15.47
CA ARG A 19 -6.62 1.35 -15.43
C ARG A 19 -7.52 1.29 -14.21
N ILE A 20 -7.03 1.73 -13.05
CA ILE A 20 -7.84 1.80 -11.84
C ILE A 20 -8.99 2.78 -12.05
N SER A 21 -8.72 3.95 -12.61
CA SER A 21 -9.75 4.94 -12.95
C SER A 21 -10.77 4.38 -13.93
N GLU A 22 -10.31 3.75 -15.01
CA GLU A 22 -11.17 3.15 -16.03
C GLU A 22 -12.05 2.04 -15.45
N ALA A 23 -11.48 1.14 -14.65
CA ALA A 23 -12.19 0.02 -14.04
C ALA A 23 -13.23 0.47 -13.00
N ARG A 24 -12.99 1.60 -12.32
CA ARG A 24 -13.84 2.11 -11.23
C ARG A 24 -14.72 3.29 -11.65
N GLY A 25 -14.64 3.73 -12.91
CA GLY A 25 -15.41 4.86 -13.44
C GLY A 25 -15.04 6.19 -12.80
N LEU A 26 -13.76 6.39 -12.46
CA LEU A 26 -13.25 7.62 -11.88
C LEU A 26 -12.77 8.59 -12.96
N GLU A 27 -12.83 9.87 -12.66
CA GLU A 27 -12.22 10.88 -13.53
C GLU A 27 -10.69 10.75 -13.51
N CYS A 28 -10.08 10.84 -14.69
CA CYS A 28 -8.63 10.89 -14.86
C CYS A 28 -8.28 11.83 -16.02
N GLY A 29 -7.08 12.40 -15.98
CA GLY A 29 -6.56 13.30 -17.01
C GLY A 29 -5.64 14.37 -16.43
N GLY A 30 -4.74 14.90 -17.25
CA GLY A 30 -3.72 15.79 -16.78
C GLY A 30 -2.78 15.09 -15.79
N GLU A 31 -2.67 15.60 -14.58
CA GLU A 31 -1.86 15.01 -13.51
C GLU A 31 -2.61 13.95 -12.68
N VAL A 32 -3.91 13.76 -12.92
CA VAL A 32 -4.74 12.81 -12.18
C VAL A 32 -4.79 11.49 -12.93
N ASN A 33 -4.14 10.46 -12.40
CA ASN A 33 -4.14 9.10 -12.96
C ASN A 33 -4.79 8.06 -12.02
N ASN A 34 -4.85 8.31 -10.70
CA ASN A 34 -5.29 7.35 -9.69
C ASN A 34 -4.58 5.99 -9.80
N GLY A 35 -3.31 6.03 -10.16
CA GLY A 35 -2.51 4.82 -10.41
C GLY A 35 -2.22 3.99 -9.17
N GLU A 36 -2.58 4.49 -8.01
CA GLU A 36 -2.53 3.77 -6.75
C GLU A 36 -3.80 4.04 -5.94
N ALA A 37 -4.40 2.97 -5.44
CA ALA A 37 -5.59 3.01 -4.61
C ALA A 37 -5.37 2.20 -3.32
N PHE A 38 -5.43 2.87 -2.21
CA PHE A 38 -5.44 2.25 -0.89
C PHE A 38 -6.86 1.78 -0.61
N ASP A 39 -7.13 0.51 -0.88
CA ASP A 39 -8.46 -0.09 -0.75
C ASP A 39 -8.80 -0.38 0.71
N VAL A 40 -7.81 -0.78 1.50
CA VAL A 40 -7.91 -0.97 2.95
C VAL A 40 -6.65 -0.41 3.59
N THR A 41 -6.79 0.61 4.40
CA THR A 41 -5.70 1.15 5.22
C THR A 41 -6.22 1.96 6.38
N ALA A 42 -5.61 1.76 7.55
CA ALA A 42 -5.79 2.58 8.75
C ALA A 42 -4.59 3.50 9.00
N HIS A 43 -3.64 3.58 8.06
CA HIS A 43 -2.41 4.35 8.23
C HIS A 43 -2.70 5.86 8.19
N GLU A 44 -2.06 6.61 9.09
CA GLU A 44 -2.17 8.07 9.15
C GLU A 44 -1.82 8.72 7.80
N GLY A 45 -2.63 9.68 7.38
CA GLY A 45 -2.47 10.42 6.13
C GLY A 45 -3.10 9.77 4.89
N ILE A 46 -3.29 8.44 4.87
CA ILE A 46 -3.90 7.70 3.75
C ILE A 46 -5.05 6.80 4.18
N CYS A 47 -5.62 7.03 5.36
CA CYS A 47 -6.67 6.21 5.96
C CYS A 47 -7.94 6.18 5.08
N THR A 48 -8.48 4.98 4.86
CA THR A 48 -9.77 4.76 4.18
C THR A 48 -10.94 5.22 5.04
N THR A 49 -12.12 5.31 4.44
CA THR A 49 -13.33 5.75 5.12
C THR A 49 -14.40 4.67 5.07
N VAL A 50 -15.11 4.46 6.16
CA VAL A 50 -16.24 3.53 6.20
C VAL A 50 -17.37 4.07 5.30
N ALA A 51 -17.82 3.26 4.34
CA ALA A 51 -18.80 3.65 3.33
C ALA A 51 -20.24 3.26 3.65
N ASN A 52 -20.46 2.38 4.65
CA ASN A 52 -21.81 1.86 4.92
C ASN A 52 -22.11 1.74 6.42
N GLY A 53 -23.39 1.49 6.70
CA GLY A 53 -23.87 1.24 8.07
C GLY A 53 -23.87 2.48 8.97
N PRO A 54 -24.04 2.29 10.28
CA PRO A 54 -24.11 3.39 11.25
C PRO A 54 -22.83 4.23 11.38
N CYS A 55 -21.68 3.65 11.01
CA CYS A 55 -20.36 4.29 11.05
C CYS A 55 -19.94 4.89 9.70
N ALA A 56 -20.85 4.99 8.72
CA ALA A 56 -20.54 5.60 7.42
C ALA A 56 -19.99 7.03 7.59
N GLY A 57 -18.88 7.32 6.92
CA GLY A 57 -18.15 8.58 7.03
C GLY A 57 -17.04 8.61 8.09
N MET A 58 -16.96 7.59 8.96
CA MET A 58 -15.89 7.47 9.95
C MET A 58 -14.59 7.04 9.28
N LYS A 59 -13.46 7.53 9.73
CA LYS A 59 -12.15 7.03 9.32
C LYS A 59 -11.93 5.61 9.82
N PHE A 60 -11.23 4.80 9.04
CA PHE A 60 -11.11 3.38 9.36
C PHE A 60 -10.27 3.11 10.60
N ASP A 61 -9.27 3.92 10.89
CA ASP A 61 -8.51 3.89 12.14
C ASP A 61 -9.38 4.18 13.38
N GLU A 62 -10.24 5.22 13.30
CA GLU A 62 -11.22 5.53 14.37
C GLU A 62 -12.23 4.38 14.54
N PHE A 63 -12.66 3.78 13.42
CA PHE A 63 -13.55 2.62 13.43
C PHE A 63 -12.91 1.43 14.13
N LEU A 64 -11.66 1.10 13.79
CA LEU A 64 -10.91 0.02 14.43
C LEU A 64 -10.73 0.28 15.94
N ALA A 65 -10.39 1.49 16.34
CA ALA A 65 -10.24 1.84 17.74
C ALA A 65 -11.55 1.68 18.54
N GLN A 66 -12.71 1.94 17.92
CA GLN A 66 -14.02 1.79 18.58
C GLN A 66 -14.56 0.36 18.58
N HIS A 67 -14.14 -0.47 17.64
CA HIS A 67 -14.65 -1.82 17.40
C HIS A 67 -13.55 -2.89 17.41
N HIS A 68 -12.46 -2.63 18.13
CA HIS A 68 -11.26 -3.49 18.15
C HIS A 68 -11.60 -4.96 18.36
N ASP A 69 -12.29 -5.27 19.44
CA ASP A 69 -12.63 -6.66 19.82
C ASP A 69 -13.50 -7.39 18.80
N GLU A 70 -14.32 -6.64 18.02
CA GLU A 70 -15.19 -7.22 17.01
C GLU A 70 -14.49 -7.43 15.66
N VAL A 71 -13.42 -6.67 15.35
CA VAL A 71 -12.74 -6.63 14.05
C VAL A 71 -11.38 -7.29 14.12
N ILE A 72 -10.58 -6.93 15.11
CA ILE A 72 -9.21 -7.42 15.31
C ILE A 72 -9.20 -8.63 16.26
N GLY A 73 -10.07 -8.62 17.30
CA GLY A 73 -10.14 -9.70 18.27
C GLY A 73 -8.91 -9.74 19.16
N ASP A 74 -8.36 -10.96 19.33
CA ASP A 74 -7.18 -11.20 20.18
C ASP A 74 -5.84 -10.98 19.45
N LEU A 75 -5.87 -10.43 18.23
CA LEU A 75 -4.64 -10.10 17.48
C LEU A 75 -4.04 -8.79 18.02
N ASP A 76 -2.73 -8.63 17.85
CA ASP A 76 -2.05 -7.38 18.18
C ASP A 76 -2.55 -6.24 17.29
N ASP A 77 -2.48 -4.99 17.76
CA ASP A 77 -2.92 -3.80 17.02
C ASP A 77 -2.24 -3.64 15.67
N ASP A 78 -1.03 -4.18 15.51
CA ASP A 78 -0.24 -4.18 14.28
C ASP A 78 -0.72 -5.22 13.24
N ALA A 79 -1.72 -6.05 13.58
CA ALA A 79 -2.24 -7.10 12.68
C ALA A 79 -3.17 -6.56 11.58
N THR A 80 -3.27 -5.26 11.39
CA THR A 80 -4.08 -4.66 10.33
C THR A 80 -3.47 -4.89 8.95
N ILE A 81 -4.25 -5.51 8.05
CA ILE A 81 -3.85 -5.70 6.67
C ILE A 81 -4.07 -4.41 5.90
N GLN A 82 -3.04 -3.95 5.18
CA GLN A 82 -3.18 -2.93 4.15
C GLN A 82 -3.39 -3.61 2.79
N VAL A 83 -4.37 -3.15 2.03
CA VAL A 83 -4.61 -3.62 0.67
C VAL A 83 -4.48 -2.44 -0.28
N VAL A 84 -3.58 -2.57 -1.24
CA VAL A 84 -3.29 -1.52 -2.23
C VAL A 84 -3.43 -2.09 -3.64
N SER A 85 -4.25 -1.44 -4.46
CA SER A 85 -4.30 -1.68 -5.91
C SER A 85 -3.34 -0.74 -6.60
N MET A 86 -2.47 -1.25 -7.47
CA MET A 86 -1.46 -0.47 -8.18
C MET A 86 -1.55 -0.71 -9.68
N ASP A 87 -1.43 0.35 -10.47
CA ASP A 87 -1.34 0.29 -11.95
C ASP A 87 -0.07 1.02 -12.41
N PRO A 88 1.11 0.41 -12.27
CA PRO A 88 2.37 1.02 -12.71
C PRO A 88 2.52 0.95 -14.23
N ARG A 89 2.81 2.09 -14.86
CA ARG A 89 3.22 2.21 -16.28
C ARG A 89 4.72 2.41 -16.43
N GLU A 90 5.36 2.87 -15.37
CA GLU A 90 6.80 3.07 -15.27
C GLU A 90 7.33 2.30 -14.07
N PHE A 91 8.64 2.18 -13.94
CA PHE A 91 9.24 1.55 -12.77
C PHE A 91 8.90 2.33 -11.49
N LEU A 92 8.55 1.59 -10.47
CA LEU A 92 8.45 2.10 -9.11
C LEU A 92 9.84 2.46 -8.58
N SER A 93 9.89 3.26 -7.53
CA SER A 93 11.13 3.44 -6.77
C SER A 93 11.66 2.10 -6.27
N VAL A 94 12.98 1.95 -6.24
CA VAL A 94 13.61 0.80 -5.57
C VAL A 94 13.40 0.95 -4.08
N GLN A 95 12.75 -0.03 -3.46
CA GLN A 95 12.39 -0.01 -2.04
C GLN A 95 12.96 -1.25 -1.35
N VAL A 96 13.48 -1.06 -0.14
CA VAL A 96 13.88 -2.12 0.76
C VAL A 96 13.09 -1.96 2.04
N HIS A 97 12.32 -2.98 2.41
CA HIS A 97 11.60 -3.00 3.67
C HIS A 97 12.51 -3.63 4.74
N PRO A 98 12.82 -2.88 5.81
CA PRO A 98 13.70 -3.37 6.87
C PRO A 98 13.01 -4.43 7.72
N ASP A 99 13.79 -5.21 8.44
CA ASP A 99 13.30 -6.02 9.54
C ASP A 99 12.93 -5.16 10.76
N GLU A 100 12.19 -5.76 11.71
CA GLU A 100 11.69 -5.06 12.90
C GLU A 100 12.82 -4.41 13.72
N ALA A 101 13.96 -5.09 13.89
CA ALA A 101 15.05 -4.56 14.69
C ALA A 101 15.68 -3.31 14.08
N TYR A 102 15.83 -3.27 12.75
CA TYR A 102 16.33 -2.11 12.04
C TYR A 102 15.27 -1.00 12.01
N ALA A 103 14.01 -1.34 11.68
CA ALA A 103 12.92 -0.38 11.59
C ALA A 103 12.77 0.42 12.89
N GLN A 104 12.75 -0.27 14.03
CA GLN A 104 12.67 0.40 15.34
C GLN A 104 13.91 1.24 15.67
N ALA A 105 15.11 0.73 15.38
CA ALA A 105 16.34 1.41 15.77
C ALA A 105 16.68 2.63 14.90
N ALA A 106 16.39 2.57 13.60
CA ALA A 106 16.80 3.57 12.62
C ALA A 106 15.67 4.51 12.20
N GLU A 107 14.44 4.02 12.13
CA GLU A 107 13.29 4.78 11.60
C GLU A 107 12.24 5.11 12.68
N GLY A 108 12.27 4.43 13.83
CA GLY A 108 11.25 4.57 14.89
C GLY A 108 9.89 4.03 14.45
N ASP A 109 9.89 3.02 13.59
CA ASP A 109 8.72 2.41 12.97
C ASP A 109 8.81 0.88 13.06
N HIS A 110 7.85 0.16 12.50
CA HIS A 110 7.77 -1.29 12.47
C HIS A 110 8.19 -1.87 11.11
N GLU A 111 8.49 -3.18 11.09
CA GLU A 111 8.72 -3.90 9.84
C GLU A 111 7.47 -3.85 8.94
N LYS A 112 7.70 -3.90 7.63
CA LYS A 112 6.62 -4.00 6.64
C LYS A 112 6.78 -5.28 5.83
N ALA A 113 5.97 -6.29 6.14
CA ALA A 113 5.83 -7.47 5.32
C ALA A 113 4.93 -7.15 4.12
N GLU A 114 5.40 -7.43 2.90
CA GLU A 114 4.68 -7.14 1.67
C GLU A 114 4.66 -8.34 0.74
N SER A 115 3.53 -8.55 0.07
CA SER A 115 3.39 -9.54 -0.99
C SER A 115 2.57 -8.97 -2.14
N TRP A 116 2.86 -9.41 -3.37
CA TRP A 116 2.17 -8.94 -4.55
C TRP A 116 1.37 -10.05 -5.21
N TYR A 117 0.17 -9.71 -5.66
CA TYR A 117 -0.65 -10.55 -6.52
C TYR A 117 -0.86 -9.82 -7.86
N ILE A 118 -0.36 -10.39 -8.94
CA ILE A 118 -0.43 -9.78 -10.28
C ILE A 118 -1.79 -10.08 -10.89
N LEU A 119 -2.62 -9.05 -11.03
CA LEU A 119 -3.94 -9.14 -11.66
C LEU A 119 -3.85 -9.12 -13.19
N HIS A 120 -2.92 -8.34 -13.72
CA HIS A 120 -2.68 -8.18 -15.16
C HIS A 120 -1.22 -7.80 -15.41
N ALA A 121 -0.65 -8.26 -16.51
CA ALA A 121 0.65 -7.84 -16.99
C ALA A 121 0.64 -7.68 -18.52
N GLU A 122 1.18 -6.58 -19.02
CA GLU A 122 1.39 -6.41 -20.45
C GLU A 122 2.52 -7.35 -20.94
N PRO A 123 2.53 -7.72 -22.22
CA PRO A 123 3.64 -8.49 -22.78
C PRO A 123 4.97 -7.75 -22.58
N GLY A 124 5.93 -8.41 -21.92
CA GLY A 124 7.23 -7.83 -21.61
C GLY A 124 7.28 -7.00 -20.33
N ALA A 125 6.20 -6.94 -19.53
CA ALA A 125 6.26 -6.36 -18.21
C ALA A 125 7.23 -7.10 -17.30
N GLU A 126 8.00 -6.37 -16.52
CA GLU A 126 9.04 -6.89 -15.64
C GLU A 126 8.79 -6.46 -14.20
N LEU A 127 9.26 -7.27 -13.28
CA LEU A 127 9.19 -7.05 -11.85
C LEU A 127 10.56 -7.29 -11.24
N ILE A 128 11.04 -6.34 -10.43
CA ILE A 128 12.27 -6.52 -9.65
C ILE A 128 11.87 -7.15 -8.30
N ALA A 129 12.35 -8.38 -8.07
CA ALA A 129 12.02 -9.15 -6.86
C ALA A 129 13.30 -9.61 -6.15
N GLY A 130 14.12 -8.67 -5.67
CA GLY A 130 15.35 -8.92 -4.94
C GLY A 130 16.61 -8.60 -5.74
N CYS A 131 17.76 -8.92 -5.16
CA CYS A 131 19.08 -8.65 -5.72
C CYS A 131 19.72 -9.93 -6.26
N LEU A 132 20.64 -9.78 -7.22
CA LEU A 132 21.44 -10.90 -7.77
C LEU A 132 22.62 -11.28 -6.87
N THR A 133 22.89 -10.52 -5.82
CA THR A 133 24.00 -10.73 -4.89
C THR A 133 23.56 -10.44 -3.45
N ASP A 134 24.18 -11.12 -2.52
CA ASP A 134 24.12 -10.88 -1.07
C ASP A 134 25.39 -10.16 -0.54
N ASP A 135 26.30 -9.80 -1.44
CA ASP A 135 27.50 -9.01 -1.12
C ASP A 135 27.11 -7.55 -0.86
N LEU A 136 27.08 -7.18 0.41
CA LEU A 136 26.71 -5.82 0.86
C LEU A 136 27.69 -4.75 0.35
N ASP A 137 28.96 -5.08 0.15
CA ASP A 137 29.94 -4.11 -0.35
C ASP A 137 29.74 -3.86 -1.83
N ALA A 138 29.37 -4.89 -2.60
CA ALA A 138 28.95 -4.72 -4.00
C ALA A 138 27.68 -3.88 -4.13
N LEU A 139 26.67 -4.10 -3.26
CA LEU A 139 25.44 -3.30 -3.25
C LEU A 139 25.71 -1.84 -2.88
N ARG A 140 26.52 -1.58 -1.86
CA ARG A 140 26.93 -0.22 -1.48
C ARG A 140 27.69 0.51 -2.58
N ALA A 141 28.61 -0.22 -3.26
CA ALA A 141 29.36 0.32 -4.38
C ALA A 141 28.45 0.65 -5.58
N ALA A 142 27.46 -0.19 -5.87
CA ALA A 142 26.47 0.08 -6.91
C ALA A 142 25.66 1.34 -6.57
N ALA A 143 25.11 1.43 -5.38
CA ALA A 143 24.33 2.59 -4.95
C ALA A 143 25.12 3.92 -4.91
N ALA A 144 26.45 3.86 -4.73
CA ALA A 144 27.30 5.05 -4.72
C ALA A 144 27.72 5.55 -6.12
N ASN A 145 27.50 4.74 -7.16
CA ASN A 145 27.93 5.03 -8.55
C ASN A 145 26.75 5.32 -9.50
N ASP A 146 25.53 5.46 -8.98
CA ASP A 146 24.33 5.74 -9.74
C ASP A 146 24.03 7.24 -9.90
#